data_323903d2e691e0695ec8c29bcc79be1b
#
_entry.id   323903d2e691e0695ec8c29bcc79be1b
#
_cell.length_a   1.000
_cell.length_b   1.000
_cell.length_c   1.000
_cell.angle_alpha   90.00
_cell.angle_beta   90.00
_cell.angle_gamma   90.00
#
_symmetry.space_group_name_H-M   'P 1'
#
loop_
_entity.id
_entity.type
_entity.pdbx_description
1 polymer ?
#
loop_
_entity_poly.entity_id
_entity_poly.type
_entity_poly.pdbx_seq_one_letter_code
_entity_poly.pdbx_strand_id
1 'polypeptide(L)'
;DPMIRALPPLAVEAIVCAIGWRIFAGALRSLKQGKVTSGFLTMLLCLVTLLDTALYAFLPARAALSLPLPVLGAMSVYCALLGESLRLHGMYDTFRIAAIGNAPYIVTVTAGGAAKRVGLPGGFSNSARANAPYSRWQSVLLPVFLAAAVVFGVLSTLETKQNALLAWNLSVMLASRFALASIT
;
A
#
# COMPACT_ATOMS: atom_id res chain seq x y z
N ASP A 1 31.32 9.06 -11.28
CA ASP A 1 31.46 8.34 -10.02
C ASP A 1 30.06 7.84 -9.59
N PRO A 2 29.82 6.52 -9.48
CA PRO A 2 28.49 5.98 -9.17
C PRO A 2 27.99 6.46 -7.80
N MET A 3 28.91 6.71 -6.88
CA MET A 3 28.58 7.19 -5.53
C MET A 3 27.94 8.60 -5.56
N ILE A 4 28.44 9.50 -6.39
CA ILE A 4 27.88 10.85 -6.55
C ILE A 4 26.49 10.78 -7.19
N ARG A 5 26.30 9.88 -8.15
CA ARG A 5 25.00 9.68 -8.81
C ARG A 5 23.95 9.01 -7.91
N ALA A 6 24.38 8.29 -6.88
CA ALA A 6 23.49 7.66 -5.92
C ALA A 6 22.98 8.62 -4.83
N LEU A 7 23.67 9.72 -4.57
CA LEU A 7 23.31 10.68 -3.51
C LEU A 7 21.90 11.28 -3.66
N PRO A 8 21.49 11.80 -4.82
CA PRO A 8 20.15 12.36 -4.99
C PRO A 8 19.04 11.33 -4.73
N PRO A 9 19.05 10.12 -5.33
CA PRO A 9 18.02 9.12 -5.08
C PRO A 9 17.99 8.64 -3.61
N LEU A 10 19.13 8.49 -2.94
CA LEU A 10 19.20 8.16 -1.52
C LEU A 10 18.56 9.25 -0.63
N ALA A 11 18.84 10.52 -0.93
CA ALA A 11 18.25 11.64 -0.20
C ALA A 11 16.73 11.67 -0.36
N VAL A 12 16.23 11.46 -1.58
CA VAL A 12 14.79 11.38 -1.86
C VAL A 12 14.16 10.23 -1.07
N GLU A 13 14.75 9.04 -1.08
CA GLU A 13 14.21 7.88 -0.36
C GLU A 13 14.24 8.08 1.15
N ALA A 14 15.28 8.70 1.71
CA ALA A 14 15.32 9.04 3.13
C ALA A 14 14.17 9.97 3.53
N ILE A 15 13.89 11.00 2.71
CA ILE A 15 12.76 11.91 2.92
C ILE A 15 11.43 11.15 2.82
N VAL A 16 11.26 10.30 1.82
CA VAL A 16 10.06 9.47 1.62
C VAL A 16 9.83 8.54 2.81
N CYS A 17 10.87 7.89 3.32
CA CYS A 17 10.80 7.06 4.52
C CYS A 17 10.42 7.87 5.76
N ALA A 18 10.95 9.07 5.93
CA ALA A 18 10.60 9.95 7.03
C ALA A 18 9.12 10.39 6.99
N ILE A 19 8.61 10.74 5.80
CA ILE A 19 7.20 11.07 5.61
C ILE A 19 6.30 9.85 5.86
N GLY A 20 6.71 8.67 5.39
CA GLY A 20 5.99 7.40 5.52
C GLY A 20 6.04 6.76 6.91
N TRP A 21 6.80 7.32 7.87
CA TRP A 21 7.06 6.72 9.17
C TRP A 21 5.80 6.26 9.93
N ARG A 22 4.74 7.07 9.90
CA ARG A 22 3.47 6.73 10.58
C ARG A 22 2.82 5.49 9.98
N ILE A 23 2.87 5.34 8.64
CA ILE A 23 2.34 4.17 7.93
C ILE A 23 3.17 2.94 8.31
N PHE A 24 4.49 3.07 8.33
CA PHE A 24 5.40 1.97 8.67
C PHE A 24 5.22 1.49 10.12
N ALA A 25 5.09 2.42 11.06
CA ALA A 25 4.82 2.08 12.46
C ALA A 25 3.46 1.38 12.63
N GLY A 26 2.43 1.80 11.89
CA GLY A 26 1.13 1.13 11.85
C GLY A 26 1.21 -0.28 11.24
N ALA A 27 1.95 -0.41 10.17
CA ALA A 27 2.19 -1.69 9.49
C ALA A 27 2.90 -2.71 10.38
N LEU A 28 3.94 -2.28 11.11
CA LEU A 28 4.65 -3.14 12.06
C LEU A 28 3.75 -3.60 13.22
N ARG A 29 2.88 -2.74 13.74
CA ARG A 29 1.91 -3.12 14.77
C ARG A 29 0.93 -4.16 14.26
N SER A 30 0.42 -3.99 13.02
CA SER A 30 -0.48 -4.96 12.39
C SER A 30 0.21 -6.29 12.13
N LEU A 31 1.48 -6.27 11.73
CA LEU A 31 2.27 -7.48 11.52
C LEU A 31 2.46 -8.27 12.82
N LYS A 32 2.69 -7.59 13.96
CA LYS A 32 2.74 -8.23 15.28
C LYS A 32 1.43 -8.94 15.65
N GLN A 33 0.31 -8.53 15.04
CA GLN A 33 -1.01 -9.17 15.19
C GLN A 33 -1.27 -10.26 14.14
N GLY A 34 -0.26 -10.62 13.33
CA GLY A 34 -0.36 -11.61 12.27
C GLY A 34 -1.15 -11.14 11.04
N LYS A 35 -1.34 -9.82 10.87
CA LYS A 35 -2.08 -9.25 9.75
C LYS A 35 -1.15 -8.53 8.78
N VAL A 36 -1.14 -8.98 7.52
CA VAL A 36 -0.47 -8.27 6.43
C VAL A 36 -1.39 -7.17 5.92
N THR A 37 -0.90 -5.93 5.97
CA THR A 37 -1.64 -4.74 5.51
C THR A 37 -0.98 -4.14 4.28
N SER A 38 -1.73 -3.33 3.54
CA SER A 38 -1.20 -2.58 2.40
C SER A 38 -0.03 -1.66 2.82
N GLY A 39 -0.06 -1.10 4.04
CA GLY A 39 1.05 -0.34 4.61
C GLY A 39 2.32 -1.16 4.81
N PHE A 40 2.21 -2.47 5.11
CA PHE A 40 3.35 -3.36 5.19
C PHE A 40 4.03 -3.56 3.82
N LEU A 41 3.25 -3.76 2.76
CA LEU A 41 3.80 -3.85 1.40
C LEU A 41 4.45 -2.53 0.96
N THR A 42 3.89 -1.39 1.36
CA THR A 42 4.51 -0.08 1.12
C THR A 42 5.86 0.05 1.84
N MET A 43 5.91 -0.34 3.10
CA MET A 43 7.17 -0.35 3.88
C MET A 43 8.20 -1.27 3.24
N LEU A 44 7.80 -2.49 2.86
CA LEU A 44 8.70 -3.46 2.22
C LEU A 44 9.23 -2.92 0.89
N LEU A 45 8.39 -2.31 0.06
CA LEU A 45 8.83 -1.69 -1.19
C LEU A 45 9.85 -0.58 -0.94
N CYS A 46 9.60 0.31 0.01
CA CYS A 46 10.56 1.37 0.35
C CYS A 46 11.89 0.82 0.88
N LEU A 47 11.86 -0.27 1.66
CA LEU A 47 13.09 -0.92 2.12
C LEU A 47 13.87 -1.57 0.97
N VAL A 48 13.18 -2.22 0.04
CA VAL A 48 13.83 -2.88 -1.10
C VAL A 48 14.37 -1.86 -2.10
N THR A 49 13.66 -0.75 -2.36
CA THR A 49 14.16 0.33 -3.21
C THR A 49 15.37 1.05 -2.56
N LEU A 50 15.33 1.27 -1.26
CA LEU A 50 16.47 1.82 -0.52
C LEU A 50 17.69 0.90 -0.61
N LEU A 51 17.48 -0.42 -0.44
CA LEU A 51 18.53 -1.42 -0.58
C LEU A 51 19.10 -1.43 -2.00
N ASP A 52 18.24 -1.38 -3.03
CA ASP A 52 18.68 -1.32 -4.43
C ASP A 52 19.53 -0.08 -4.71
N THR A 53 19.12 1.08 -4.19
CA THR A 53 19.86 2.34 -4.33
C THR A 53 21.20 2.28 -3.58
N ALA A 54 21.24 1.66 -2.41
CA ALA A 54 22.49 1.44 -1.68
C ALA A 54 23.42 0.48 -2.46
N LEU A 55 22.89 -0.63 -2.98
CA LEU A 55 23.68 -1.55 -3.81
C LEU A 55 24.21 -0.87 -5.07
N TYR A 56 23.43 0.02 -5.69
CA TYR A 56 23.90 0.84 -6.82
C TYR A 56 25.09 1.73 -6.44
N ALA A 57 25.11 2.28 -5.23
CA ALA A 57 26.22 3.12 -4.76
C ALA A 57 27.52 2.34 -4.51
N PHE A 58 27.40 1.12 -3.96
CA PHE A 58 28.56 0.35 -3.47
C PHE A 58 29.02 -0.76 -4.41
N LEU A 59 28.15 -1.28 -5.29
CA LEU A 59 28.44 -2.40 -6.17
C LEU A 59 28.59 -1.94 -7.64
N PRO A 60 29.81 -1.93 -8.22
CA PRO A 60 30.02 -1.57 -9.62
C PRO A 60 29.21 -2.43 -10.60
N ALA A 61 29.03 -3.71 -10.27
CA ALA A 61 28.21 -4.63 -11.06
C ALA A 61 26.73 -4.19 -11.14
N ARG A 62 26.18 -3.64 -10.03
CA ARG A 62 24.81 -3.10 -10.02
C ARG A 62 24.73 -1.78 -10.77
N ALA A 63 25.72 -0.90 -10.61
CA ALA A 63 25.78 0.40 -11.26
C ALA A 63 25.89 0.32 -12.80
N ALA A 64 26.43 -0.78 -13.31
CA ALA A 64 26.58 -1.02 -14.74
C ALA A 64 25.27 -1.44 -15.44
N LEU A 65 24.24 -1.88 -14.68
CA LEU A 65 23.04 -2.49 -15.24
C LEU A 65 21.91 -1.48 -15.51
N SER A 66 21.47 -0.76 -14.47
CA SER A 66 20.32 0.14 -14.59
C SER A 66 20.34 1.20 -13.49
N LEU A 67 19.63 2.30 -13.71
CA LEU A 67 19.41 3.32 -12.69
C LEU A 67 18.48 2.79 -11.59
N PRO A 68 18.66 3.21 -10.32
CA PRO A 68 17.73 2.89 -9.24
C PRO A 68 16.39 3.59 -9.48
N LEU A 69 15.30 3.01 -8.93
CA LEU A 69 13.94 3.48 -9.11
C LEU A 69 13.32 4.01 -7.80
N PRO A 70 13.85 5.09 -7.20
CA PRO A 70 13.32 5.67 -5.96
C PRO A 70 11.86 6.17 -6.11
N VAL A 71 11.46 6.48 -7.34
CA VAL A 71 10.10 6.92 -7.67
C VAL A 71 9.05 5.89 -7.26
N LEU A 72 9.35 4.59 -7.32
CA LEU A 72 8.42 3.53 -6.92
C LEU A 72 8.09 3.60 -5.43
N GLY A 73 9.09 3.80 -4.58
CA GLY A 73 8.91 4.03 -3.14
C GLY A 73 8.09 5.28 -2.86
N ALA A 74 8.44 6.39 -3.51
CA ALA A 74 7.75 7.67 -3.36
C ALA A 74 6.27 7.57 -3.76
N MET A 75 5.95 6.99 -4.91
CA MET A 75 4.57 6.76 -5.35
C MET A 75 3.80 5.86 -4.38
N SER A 76 4.46 4.83 -3.85
CA SER A 76 3.84 3.92 -2.88
C SER A 76 3.43 4.65 -1.60
N VAL A 77 4.31 5.47 -1.04
CA VAL A 77 4.02 6.27 0.16
C VAL A 77 2.94 7.31 -0.14
N TYR A 78 3.02 7.99 -1.27
CA TYR A 78 1.99 8.96 -1.69
C TYR A 78 0.60 8.31 -1.78
N CYS A 79 0.46 7.17 -2.47
CA CYS A 79 -0.81 6.45 -2.57
C CYS A 79 -1.32 5.97 -1.20
N ALA A 80 -0.42 5.53 -0.31
CA ALA A 80 -0.80 5.10 1.02
C ALA A 80 -1.27 6.27 1.89
N LEU A 81 -0.64 7.44 1.80
CA LEU A 81 -1.07 8.67 2.48
C LEU A 81 -2.40 9.18 1.93
N LEU A 82 -2.57 9.16 0.61
CA LEU A 82 -3.84 9.52 -0.02
C LEU A 82 -4.97 8.63 0.45
N GLY A 83 -4.77 7.31 0.45
CA GLY A 83 -5.75 6.35 0.96
C GLY A 83 -6.09 6.57 2.43
N GLU A 84 -5.11 6.86 3.29
CA GLU A 84 -5.37 7.18 4.70
C GLU A 84 -6.11 8.51 4.86
N SER A 85 -5.78 9.52 4.06
CA SER A 85 -6.50 10.80 4.02
C SER A 85 -7.96 10.62 3.64
N LEU A 86 -8.24 9.87 2.57
CA LEU A 86 -9.60 9.56 2.14
C LEU A 86 -10.38 8.78 3.20
N ARG A 87 -9.72 7.82 3.87
CA ARG A 87 -10.31 7.06 4.98
C ARG A 87 -10.68 7.98 6.14
N LEU A 88 -9.81 8.90 6.52
CA LEU A 88 -10.07 9.86 7.60
C LEU A 88 -11.22 10.82 7.26
N HIS A 89 -11.29 11.30 6.01
CA HIS A 89 -12.41 12.12 5.56
C HIS A 89 -13.74 11.34 5.61
N GLY A 90 -13.76 10.11 5.13
CA GLY A 90 -14.94 9.25 5.21
C GLY A 90 -15.38 8.98 6.66
N MET A 91 -14.43 8.78 7.58
CA MET A 91 -14.74 8.64 9.02
C MET A 91 -15.31 9.93 9.60
N TYR A 92 -14.75 11.09 9.24
CA TYR A 92 -15.23 12.39 9.69
C TYR A 92 -16.66 12.66 9.21
N ASP A 93 -16.94 12.43 7.92
CA ASP A 93 -18.27 12.59 7.36
C ASP A 93 -19.28 11.64 8.01
N THR A 94 -18.88 10.41 8.25
CA THR A 94 -19.67 9.41 8.98
C THR A 94 -20.01 9.88 10.40
N PHE A 95 -19.00 10.40 11.11
CA PHE A 95 -19.19 10.96 12.45
C PHE A 95 -20.09 12.18 12.44
N ARG A 96 -19.91 13.08 11.48
CA ARG A 96 -20.73 14.27 11.30
C ARG A 96 -22.21 13.92 11.06
N ILE A 97 -22.50 12.92 10.23
CA ILE A 97 -23.85 12.43 9.98
C ILE A 97 -24.45 11.83 11.27
N ALA A 98 -23.66 11.06 12.02
CA ALA A 98 -24.11 10.48 13.28
C ALA A 98 -24.42 11.54 14.36
N ALA A 99 -23.72 12.67 14.35
CA ALA A 99 -23.88 13.75 15.34
C ALA A 99 -25.10 14.65 15.09
N ILE A 100 -25.77 14.55 13.93
CA ILE A 100 -26.94 15.40 13.60
C ILE A 100 -28.21 15.05 14.44
N GLY A 101 -28.17 14.03 15.26
CA GLY A 101 -29.23 13.75 16.25
C GLY A 101 -30.54 13.16 15.69
N ASN A 102 -30.71 13.08 14.40
CA ASN A 102 -31.84 12.41 13.76
C ASN A 102 -31.56 10.92 13.61
N ALA A 103 -32.57 10.08 13.84
CA ALA A 103 -32.45 8.65 13.65
C ALA A 103 -31.96 8.34 12.22
N PRO A 104 -30.81 7.69 12.05
CA PRO A 104 -30.26 7.42 10.73
C PRO A 104 -31.17 6.47 9.95
N TYR A 105 -31.39 6.78 8.69
CA TYR A 105 -32.17 5.95 7.78
C TYR A 105 -31.42 5.69 6.48
N ILE A 106 -31.72 4.56 5.87
CA ILE A 106 -31.26 4.22 4.53
C ILE A 106 -32.41 4.45 3.55
N VAL A 107 -32.11 4.99 2.39
CA VAL A 107 -33.06 5.05 1.29
C VAL A 107 -32.91 3.75 0.49
N THR A 108 -33.93 2.90 0.52
CA THR A 108 -34.00 1.70 -0.30
C THR A 108 -34.97 1.91 -1.45
N VAL A 109 -34.60 1.43 -2.62
CA VAL A 109 -35.49 1.42 -3.79
C VAL A 109 -36.22 0.08 -3.81
N THR A 110 -37.54 0.13 -3.73
CA THR A 110 -38.42 -1.05 -3.87
C THR A 110 -38.49 -1.50 -5.33
N ALA A 111 -38.84 -2.75 -5.57
CA ALA A 111 -38.96 -3.35 -6.91
C ALA A 111 -39.88 -2.56 -7.89
N GLY A 112 -40.73 -1.68 -7.38
CA GLY A 112 -41.56 -0.75 -8.15
C GLY A 112 -40.94 0.64 -8.39
N GLY A 113 -39.66 0.84 -8.09
CA GLY A 113 -38.96 2.14 -8.30
C GLY A 113 -39.24 3.20 -7.24
N ALA A 114 -40.07 2.93 -6.24
CA ALA A 114 -40.36 3.88 -5.18
C ALA A 114 -39.25 3.89 -4.12
N ALA A 115 -38.75 5.09 -3.79
CA ALA A 115 -37.78 5.28 -2.73
C ALA A 115 -38.45 5.21 -1.37
N LYS A 116 -38.01 4.29 -0.50
CA LYS A 116 -38.51 4.15 0.86
C LYS A 116 -37.40 4.42 1.88
N ARG A 117 -37.70 5.19 2.91
CA ARG A 117 -36.79 5.38 4.04
C ARG A 117 -36.96 4.21 5.01
N VAL A 118 -35.89 3.51 5.28
CA VAL A 118 -35.87 2.38 6.24
C VAL A 118 -34.89 2.72 7.36
N GLY A 119 -35.33 2.61 8.61
CA GLY A 119 -34.44 2.78 9.77
C GLY A 119 -33.29 1.76 9.72
N LEU A 120 -32.08 2.18 10.11
CA LEU A 120 -30.92 1.29 10.19
C LEU A 120 -31.11 0.27 11.34
N PRO A 121 -31.25 -1.03 11.05
CA PRO A 121 -31.38 -2.05 12.09
C PRO A 121 -30.11 -2.10 12.94
N GLY A 122 -30.26 -1.99 14.27
CA GLY A 122 -29.12 -2.01 15.21
C GLY A 122 -28.35 -0.67 15.34
N GLY A 123 -28.85 0.41 14.73
CA GLY A 123 -28.26 1.74 14.80
C GLY A 123 -27.05 1.94 13.90
N PHE A 124 -26.66 3.20 13.72
CA PHE A 124 -25.56 3.61 12.86
C PHE A 124 -24.20 3.02 13.26
N SER A 125 -23.96 2.84 14.58
CA SER A 125 -22.71 2.30 15.09
C SER A 125 -22.43 0.86 14.62
N ASN A 126 -23.47 0.03 14.50
CA ASN A 126 -23.33 -1.34 14.02
C ASN A 126 -23.09 -1.40 12.52
N SER A 127 -23.76 -0.54 11.75
CA SER A 127 -23.54 -0.44 10.30
C SER A 127 -22.15 0.12 9.95
N ALA A 128 -21.68 1.10 10.71
CA ALA A 128 -20.34 1.66 10.54
C ALA A 128 -19.21 0.68 10.91
N ARG A 129 -19.50 -0.30 11.79
CA ARG A 129 -18.56 -1.38 12.17
C ARG A 129 -18.64 -2.60 11.25
N ALA A 130 -19.66 -2.70 10.40
CA ALA A 130 -19.75 -3.79 9.45
C ALA A 130 -18.52 -3.77 8.53
N ASN A 131 -17.72 -4.83 8.62
CA ASN A 131 -16.56 -4.97 7.74
C ASN A 131 -17.04 -5.05 6.29
N ALA A 132 -16.63 -4.10 5.48
CA ALA A 132 -16.89 -4.17 4.06
C ALA A 132 -16.34 -5.50 3.49
N PRO A 133 -17.08 -6.19 2.60
CA PRO A 133 -16.62 -7.46 2.00
C PRO A 133 -15.22 -7.35 1.40
N TYR A 134 -14.85 -6.18 0.91
CA TYR A 134 -13.52 -5.86 0.42
C TYR A 134 -12.39 -6.11 1.45
N SER A 135 -12.62 -5.81 2.74
CA SER A 135 -11.58 -6.01 3.77
C SER A 135 -11.23 -7.48 3.98
N ARG A 136 -12.18 -8.39 3.78
CA ARG A 136 -11.93 -9.85 3.87
C ARG A 136 -11.08 -10.34 2.69
N TRP A 137 -11.40 -9.93 1.48
CA TRP A 137 -10.62 -10.26 0.30
C TRP A 137 -9.20 -9.70 0.38
N GLN A 138 -9.05 -8.46 0.85
CA GLN A 138 -7.76 -7.83 1.02
C GLN A 138 -6.84 -8.60 1.99
N SER A 139 -7.38 -9.13 3.10
CA SER A 139 -6.60 -9.90 4.07
C SER A 139 -6.04 -11.22 3.50
N VAL A 140 -6.67 -11.78 2.48
CA VAL A 140 -6.19 -13.00 1.78
C VAL A 140 -5.29 -12.64 0.60
N LEU A 141 -5.69 -11.65 -0.20
CA LEU A 141 -4.98 -11.29 -1.43
C LEU A 141 -3.60 -10.67 -1.16
N LEU A 142 -3.45 -9.87 -0.09
CA LEU A 142 -2.17 -9.23 0.20
C LEU A 142 -1.04 -10.22 0.51
N PRO A 143 -1.20 -11.22 1.39
CA PRO A 143 -0.16 -12.22 1.61
C PRO A 143 0.12 -13.09 0.38
N VAL A 144 -0.90 -13.45 -0.38
CA VAL A 144 -0.74 -14.20 -1.65
C VAL A 144 0.05 -13.38 -2.65
N PHE A 145 -0.27 -12.10 -2.81
CA PHE A 145 0.48 -11.20 -3.67
C PHE A 145 1.93 -11.04 -3.22
N LEU A 146 2.16 -10.91 -1.92
CA LEU A 146 3.52 -10.83 -1.38
C LEU A 146 4.34 -12.08 -1.72
N ALA A 147 3.77 -13.26 -1.50
CA ALA A 147 4.41 -14.53 -1.83
C ALA A 147 4.72 -14.63 -3.34
N ALA A 148 3.76 -14.29 -4.19
CA ALA A 148 3.94 -14.27 -5.64
C ALA A 148 5.04 -13.29 -6.07
N ALA A 149 5.06 -12.07 -5.51
CA ALA A 149 6.06 -11.06 -5.83
C ALA A 149 7.48 -11.53 -5.48
N VAL A 150 7.65 -12.18 -4.34
CA VAL A 150 8.95 -12.76 -3.93
C VAL A 150 9.36 -13.87 -4.88
N VAL A 151 8.46 -14.82 -5.17
CA VAL A 151 8.75 -15.94 -6.07
C VAL A 151 9.13 -15.45 -7.47
N PHE A 152 8.34 -14.58 -8.07
CA PHE A 152 8.65 -14.05 -9.40
C PHE A 152 9.91 -13.16 -9.42
N GLY A 153 10.17 -12.38 -8.37
CA GLY A 153 11.38 -11.58 -8.25
C GLY A 153 12.64 -12.45 -8.21
N VAL A 154 12.61 -13.56 -7.45
CA VAL A 154 13.71 -14.53 -7.38
C VAL A 154 13.86 -15.29 -8.70
N LEU A 155 12.79 -15.79 -9.28
CA LEU A 155 12.83 -16.50 -10.57
C LEU A 155 13.40 -15.62 -11.68
N SER A 156 12.94 -14.37 -11.78
CA SER A 156 13.48 -13.39 -12.75
C SER A 156 14.98 -13.15 -12.57
N THR A 157 15.46 -13.13 -11.33
CA THR A 157 16.89 -12.99 -11.03
C THR A 157 17.70 -14.22 -11.45
N LEU A 158 17.16 -15.42 -11.21
CA LEU A 158 17.79 -16.67 -11.62
C LEU A 158 17.84 -16.84 -13.13
N GLU A 159 16.78 -16.44 -13.82
CA GLU A 159 16.70 -16.50 -15.28
C GLU A 159 17.70 -15.54 -15.94
N THR A 160 17.81 -14.32 -15.43
CA THR A 160 18.79 -13.34 -15.93
C THR A 160 20.22 -13.64 -15.49
N LYS A 161 20.43 -14.55 -14.54
CA LYS A 161 21.74 -14.86 -13.93
C LYS A 161 22.47 -13.64 -13.36
N GLN A 162 21.73 -12.60 -13.01
CA GLN A 162 22.26 -11.31 -12.53
C GLN A 162 21.80 -11.06 -11.10
N ASN A 163 22.47 -11.68 -10.14
CA ASN A 163 22.11 -11.54 -8.70
C ASN A 163 22.12 -10.08 -8.21
N ALA A 164 22.90 -9.20 -8.86
CA ALA A 164 22.92 -7.78 -8.54
C ALA A 164 21.57 -7.08 -8.80
N LEU A 165 20.69 -7.65 -9.63
CA LEU A 165 19.34 -7.13 -9.91
C LEU A 165 18.24 -7.65 -8.98
N LEU A 166 18.55 -8.49 -8.00
CA LEU A 166 17.53 -9.06 -7.12
C LEU A 166 16.65 -8.00 -6.47
N ALA A 167 17.27 -6.98 -5.88
CA ALA A 167 16.54 -5.91 -5.21
C ALA A 167 15.68 -5.10 -6.20
N TRP A 168 16.22 -4.83 -7.38
CA TRP A 168 15.51 -4.14 -8.46
C TRP A 168 14.30 -4.95 -8.96
N ASN A 169 14.48 -6.24 -9.23
CA ASN A 169 13.39 -7.14 -9.64
C ASN A 169 12.29 -7.21 -8.58
N LEU A 170 12.66 -7.32 -7.30
CA LEU A 170 11.70 -7.31 -6.20
C LEU A 170 10.95 -5.98 -6.10
N SER A 171 11.63 -4.85 -6.31
CA SER A 171 10.99 -3.53 -6.32
C SER A 171 9.93 -3.43 -7.41
N VAL A 172 10.25 -3.87 -8.62
CA VAL A 172 9.31 -3.86 -9.77
C VAL A 172 8.13 -4.77 -9.51
N MET A 173 8.37 -5.98 -8.99
CA MET A 173 7.28 -6.92 -8.67
C MET A 173 6.38 -6.41 -7.56
N LEU A 174 6.92 -5.83 -6.50
CA LEU A 174 6.12 -5.23 -5.44
C LEU A 174 5.35 -3.99 -5.92
N ALA A 175 5.92 -3.21 -6.83
CA ALA A 175 5.25 -2.05 -7.40
C ALA A 175 4.09 -2.44 -8.33
N SER A 176 4.12 -3.62 -8.95
CA SER A 176 3.05 -4.10 -9.83
C SER A 176 1.68 -4.21 -9.14
N ARG A 177 1.64 -4.23 -7.80
CA ARG A 177 0.39 -4.15 -7.03
C ARG A 177 -0.45 -2.90 -7.35
N PHE A 178 0.17 -1.80 -7.82
CA PHE A 178 -0.58 -0.61 -8.21
C PHE A 178 -1.48 -0.88 -9.41
N ALA A 179 -1.03 -1.72 -10.34
CA ALA A 179 -1.86 -2.17 -11.45
C ALA A 179 -3.06 -3.00 -10.95
N LEU A 180 -2.86 -3.85 -9.93
CA LEU A 180 -3.95 -4.62 -9.33
C LEU A 180 -4.92 -3.73 -8.53
N ALA A 181 -4.42 -2.75 -7.80
CA ALA A 181 -5.26 -1.82 -7.05
C ALA A 181 -6.11 -0.90 -7.94
N SER A 182 -5.73 -0.71 -9.21
CA SER A 182 -6.53 0.05 -10.17
C SER A 182 -7.68 -0.75 -10.79
N ILE A 183 -7.71 -2.07 -10.59
CA ILE A 183 -8.74 -2.98 -11.12
C ILE A 183 -9.82 -3.27 -10.07
N THR A 184 -9.54 -3.02 -8.81
CA THR A 184 -10.45 -3.23 -7.66
C THR A 184 -11.04 -1.94 -7.16
#